data_769a30f4e42437caf743c6c9f4c94ed8
#
_entry.id   769a30f4e42437caf743c6c9f4c94ed8
#
_cell.length_a   1.000
_cell.length_b   1.000
_cell.length_c   1.000
_cell.angle_alpha   90.00
_cell.angle_beta   90.00
_cell.angle_gamma   90.00
#
_symmetry.space_group_name_H-M   'P 1'
#
loop_
_entity.id
_entity.type
_entity.pdbx_description
1 polymer ?
#
loop_
_entity_poly.entity_id
_entity_poly.type
_entity_poly.pdbx_seq_one_letter_code
_entity_poly.pdbx_strand_id
1 'polypeptide(L)'
;MAKLVLTLLGLAMTCFKDHQSSYQKRLTAFREVEPVDLPNCNLVKGIEMGSEDLEILPNGLALISSGLKYPGMKKFDPNMPGKILLMDLNEEDPAVLELRISGSKFNMSSFNPHGISTFTDEDNTVYLLVVNHPDAKSTVELFKFQKEEKSLLHLKTIRHELLPSLNDIVAVGPEHFYATNDHYFVDSYLRSWEVYLGLSWSYVVYYSPNEVKVVADGFDFANGINVSPDGKYVYISELLAHKIHVYEKHANWTLTSLKSVAFNTLVDNISVDPVTGDLWVGCHPNGMRIFFYDPEHVPASEVIQIQNILTEEPKVTVVYAENGTVLQGSSVASVYKGKLLIGTVSHKALYCKL
;
A
#
# COMPACT_ATOMS: atom_id res chain seq x y z
N MET A 1 -26.19 35.59 30.82
CA MET A 1 -25.00 34.71 30.91
C MET A 1 -25.36 33.24 30.78
N ALA A 2 -26.21 32.64 31.60
CA ALA A 2 -26.54 31.20 31.53
C ALA A 2 -27.04 30.71 30.15
N LYS A 3 -27.95 31.44 29.50
CA LYS A 3 -28.43 31.10 28.13
C LYS A 3 -27.29 31.09 27.09
N LEU A 4 -26.39 32.03 27.14
CA LEU A 4 -25.25 32.10 26.23
C LEU A 4 -24.27 30.92 26.43
N VAL A 5 -24.01 30.57 27.68
CA VAL A 5 -23.16 29.40 28.01
C VAL A 5 -23.82 28.11 27.55
N LEU A 6 -25.12 27.92 27.76
CA LEU A 6 -25.84 26.75 27.27
C LEU A 6 -25.85 26.66 25.74
N THR A 7 -26.03 27.79 25.05
CA THR A 7 -25.95 27.83 23.58
C THR A 7 -24.55 27.46 23.08
N LEU A 8 -23.48 28.00 23.68
CA LEU A 8 -22.11 27.68 23.33
C LEU A 8 -21.76 26.21 23.60
N LEU A 9 -22.22 25.65 24.73
CA LEU A 9 -22.06 24.22 25.02
C LEU A 9 -22.83 23.36 24.03
N GLY A 10 -24.05 23.73 23.65
CA GLY A 10 -24.84 23.04 22.63
C GLY A 10 -24.13 23.02 21.28
N LEU A 11 -23.61 24.18 20.84
CA LEU A 11 -22.82 24.28 19.60
C LEU A 11 -21.52 23.44 19.66
N ALA A 12 -20.79 23.50 20.75
CA ALA A 12 -19.59 22.72 20.95
C ALA A 12 -19.85 21.21 20.89
N MET A 13 -20.95 20.76 21.52
CA MET A 13 -21.36 19.35 21.47
C MET A 13 -21.78 18.92 20.06
N THR A 14 -22.46 19.77 19.30
CA THR A 14 -22.86 19.50 17.92
C THR A 14 -21.61 19.39 17.05
N CYS A 15 -20.69 20.37 17.10
CA CYS A 15 -19.43 20.33 16.38
C CYS A 15 -18.60 19.08 16.72
N PHE A 16 -18.55 18.69 17.98
CA PHE A 16 -17.87 17.48 18.42
C PHE A 16 -18.48 16.22 17.80
N LYS A 17 -19.81 16.09 17.82
CA LYS A 17 -20.53 14.95 17.23
C LYS A 17 -20.32 14.87 15.71
N ASP A 18 -20.39 16.01 15.02
CA ASP A 18 -20.16 16.09 13.57
C ASP A 18 -18.74 15.69 13.21
N HIS A 19 -17.76 16.19 13.99
CA HIS A 19 -16.35 15.82 13.81
C HIS A 19 -16.13 14.33 14.06
N GLN A 20 -16.70 13.77 15.15
CA GLN A 20 -16.62 12.34 15.46
C GLN A 20 -17.23 11.48 14.35
N SER A 21 -18.37 11.89 13.81
CA SER A 21 -19.02 11.21 12.68
C SER A 21 -18.15 11.26 11.42
N SER A 22 -17.54 12.41 11.13
CA SER A 22 -16.61 12.56 10.00
C SER A 22 -15.39 11.66 10.14
N TYR A 23 -14.76 11.64 11.31
CA TYR A 23 -13.64 10.76 11.62
C TYR A 23 -13.97 9.29 11.38
N GLN A 24 -15.14 8.84 11.90
CA GLN A 24 -15.57 7.46 11.70
C GLN A 24 -15.80 7.13 10.20
N LYS A 25 -16.41 8.04 9.44
CA LYS A 25 -16.67 7.86 8.00
C LYS A 25 -15.38 7.74 7.18
N ARG A 26 -14.31 8.37 7.62
CA ARG A 26 -13.00 8.24 6.97
C ARG A 26 -12.35 6.89 7.25
N LEU A 27 -12.57 6.31 8.42
CA LEU A 27 -11.97 5.04 8.84
C LEU A 27 -12.78 3.81 8.46
N THR A 28 -13.98 3.95 7.93
CA THR A 28 -14.81 2.80 7.52
C THR A 28 -15.83 3.18 6.45
N ALA A 29 -16.16 2.24 5.58
CA ALA A 29 -17.21 2.41 4.57
C ALA A 29 -18.64 2.35 5.12
N PHE A 30 -18.84 1.99 6.39
CA PHE A 30 -20.16 1.82 7.04
C PHE A 30 -21.12 0.94 6.24
N ARG A 31 -20.64 -0.12 5.66
CA ARG A 31 -21.44 -1.12 4.99
C ARG A 31 -21.09 -2.51 5.46
N GLU A 32 -22.03 -3.41 5.36
CA GLU A 32 -21.75 -4.83 5.47
C GLU A 32 -20.91 -5.30 4.26
N VAL A 33 -20.06 -6.28 4.50
CA VAL A 33 -19.26 -6.90 3.44
C VAL A 33 -20.07 -8.05 2.88
N GLU A 34 -20.62 -7.85 1.69
CA GLU A 34 -21.26 -8.92 0.94
C GLU A 34 -20.20 -9.89 0.45
N PRO A 35 -20.25 -11.18 0.81
CA PRO A 35 -19.25 -12.13 0.39
C PRO A 35 -19.20 -12.28 -1.14
N VAL A 36 -17.99 -12.21 -1.68
CA VAL A 36 -17.68 -12.54 -3.07
C VAL A 36 -16.57 -13.57 -3.07
N ASP A 37 -16.95 -14.82 -3.27
CA ASP A 37 -16.04 -15.95 -3.26
C ASP A 37 -15.41 -16.17 -4.63
N LEU A 38 -14.12 -16.50 -4.62
CA LEU A 38 -13.42 -17.00 -5.80
C LEU A 38 -13.23 -18.52 -5.67
N PRO A 39 -13.45 -19.27 -6.76
CA PRO A 39 -13.14 -20.68 -6.78
C PRO A 39 -11.62 -20.91 -6.72
N ASN A 40 -11.22 -22.09 -6.25
CA ASN A 40 -9.82 -22.55 -6.29
C ASN A 40 -8.83 -21.60 -5.58
N CYS A 41 -9.22 -21.05 -4.44
CA CYS A 41 -8.36 -20.25 -3.59
C CYS A 41 -7.73 -21.09 -2.47
N ASN A 42 -6.45 -20.84 -2.22
CA ASN A 42 -5.71 -21.46 -1.13
C ASN A 42 -4.88 -20.41 -0.39
N LEU A 43 -4.80 -20.54 0.92
CA LEU A 43 -3.85 -19.74 1.72
C LEU A 43 -2.42 -20.13 1.34
N VAL A 44 -1.58 -19.15 1.13
CA VAL A 44 -0.17 -19.35 0.78
C VAL A 44 0.58 -19.82 2.02
N LYS A 45 1.15 -21.01 1.97
CA LYS A 45 1.95 -21.58 3.07
C LYS A 45 3.25 -20.78 3.25
N GLY A 46 3.61 -20.51 4.49
CA GLY A 46 4.84 -19.79 4.84
C GLY A 46 4.69 -18.27 4.94
N ILE A 47 3.49 -17.72 4.73
CA ILE A 47 3.17 -16.33 5.00
C ILE A 47 2.23 -16.26 6.21
N GLU A 48 2.78 -15.80 7.35
CA GLU A 48 2.05 -15.73 8.63
C GLU A 48 2.08 -14.32 9.26
N MET A 49 2.92 -13.43 8.71
CA MET A 49 3.16 -12.09 9.27
C MET A 49 2.86 -10.96 8.28
N GLY A 50 1.87 -11.16 7.43
CA GLY A 50 1.51 -10.21 6.37
C GLY A 50 2.27 -10.41 5.07
N SER A 51 1.72 -9.82 4.07
CA SER A 51 2.20 -9.72 2.69
C SER A 51 1.70 -8.36 2.18
N GLU A 52 2.24 -7.31 2.80
CA GLU A 52 1.64 -5.98 2.76
C GLU A 52 1.63 -5.43 1.34
N ASP A 53 2.73 -5.67 0.60
CA ASP A 53 2.82 -5.31 -0.80
C ASP A 53 3.48 -6.43 -1.62
N LEU A 54 3.18 -6.46 -2.92
CA LEU A 54 3.68 -7.46 -3.84
C LEU A 54 3.84 -6.91 -5.27
N GLU A 55 4.89 -7.36 -5.92
CA GLU A 55 5.22 -7.01 -7.30
C GLU A 55 5.44 -8.28 -8.12
N ILE A 56 4.74 -8.42 -9.25
CA ILE A 56 4.88 -9.59 -10.14
C ILE A 56 5.71 -9.20 -11.36
N LEU A 57 6.86 -9.83 -11.51
CA LEU A 57 7.74 -9.66 -12.66
C LEU A 57 7.11 -10.27 -13.94
N PRO A 58 7.48 -9.80 -15.14
CA PRO A 58 6.93 -10.31 -16.41
C PRO A 58 7.09 -11.82 -16.62
N ASN A 59 8.06 -12.43 -15.93
CA ASN A 59 8.31 -13.87 -15.98
C ASN A 59 7.49 -14.69 -14.97
N GLY A 60 6.61 -14.05 -14.17
CA GLY A 60 5.72 -14.71 -13.20
C GLY A 60 6.33 -14.91 -11.82
N LEU A 61 7.50 -14.36 -11.55
CA LEU A 61 8.06 -14.34 -10.20
C LEU A 61 7.41 -13.19 -9.41
N ALA A 62 6.79 -13.49 -8.29
CA ALA A 62 6.23 -12.51 -7.38
C ALA A 62 7.20 -12.23 -6.23
N LEU A 63 7.54 -10.97 -6.02
CA LEU A 63 8.27 -10.48 -4.84
C LEU A 63 7.24 -9.94 -3.85
N ILE A 64 7.39 -10.26 -2.57
CA ILE A 64 6.39 -9.96 -1.53
C ILE A 64 7.11 -9.39 -0.32
N SER A 65 6.69 -8.22 0.17
CA SER A 65 7.12 -7.67 1.46
C SER A 65 6.34 -8.33 2.59
N SER A 66 7.02 -8.75 3.66
CA SER A 66 6.40 -9.44 4.77
C SER A 66 6.98 -9.01 6.12
N GLY A 67 6.13 -8.97 7.14
CA GLY A 67 6.53 -8.67 8.51
C GLY A 67 6.52 -7.19 8.85
N LEU A 68 5.72 -6.38 8.18
CA LEU A 68 5.56 -4.95 8.47
C LEU A 68 5.13 -4.72 9.92
N LYS A 69 5.78 -3.76 10.56
CA LYS A 69 5.47 -3.23 11.89
C LYS A 69 5.16 -1.76 11.79
N TYR A 70 3.92 -1.46 11.44
CA TYR A 70 3.47 -0.09 11.28
C TYR A 70 3.19 0.58 12.62
N PRO A 71 3.60 1.85 12.83
CA PRO A 71 3.34 2.58 14.07
C PRO A 71 1.85 2.69 14.39
N GLY A 72 1.47 2.37 15.64
CA GLY A 72 0.07 2.43 16.10
C GLY A 72 -0.76 1.20 15.79
N MET A 73 -0.30 0.28 14.94
CA MET A 73 -0.99 -0.96 14.65
C MET A 73 -0.47 -2.13 15.51
N LYS A 74 -1.29 -3.18 15.65
CA LYS A 74 -0.88 -4.39 16.35
C LYS A 74 0.30 -5.05 15.63
N LYS A 75 1.35 -5.36 16.38
CA LYS A 75 2.53 -6.07 15.90
C LYS A 75 2.39 -7.54 16.23
N PHE A 76 2.28 -8.40 15.23
CA PHE A 76 2.09 -9.85 15.44
C PHE A 76 3.37 -10.56 15.85
N ASP A 77 4.52 -10.11 15.38
CA ASP A 77 5.85 -10.58 15.81
C ASP A 77 6.85 -9.41 15.90
N PRO A 78 6.82 -8.65 17.01
CA PRO A 78 7.58 -7.40 17.11
C PRO A 78 9.10 -7.58 17.12
N ASN A 79 9.59 -8.78 17.44
CA ASN A 79 11.01 -9.06 17.61
C ASN A 79 11.67 -9.67 16.36
N MET A 80 10.87 -10.12 15.39
CA MET A 80 11.40 -10.70 14.16
C MET A 80 11.55 -9.63 13.08
N PRO A 81 12.70 -9.59 12.38
CA PRO A 81 12.83 -8.70 11.22
C PRO A 81 11.84 -9.09 10.13
N GLY A 82 11.46 -8.12 9.32
CA GLY A 82 10.72 -8.39 8.09
C GLY A 82 11.58 -9.08 7.03
N LYS A 83 10.95 -9.47 5.93
CA LYS A 83 11.58 -10.26 4.85
C LYS A 83 11.03 -9.88 3.50
N ILE A 84 11.78 -10.22 2.47
CA ILE A 84 11.25 -10.28 1.10
C ILE A 84 11.12 -11.76 0.73
N LEU A 85 9.93 -12.13 0.29
CA LEU A 85 9.62 -13.48 -0.16
C LEU A 85 9.53 -13.52 -1.68
N LEU A 86 9.85 -14.66 -2.25
CA LEU A 86 9.73 -14.98 -3.68
C LEU A 86 8.74 -16.12 -3.86
N MET A 87 7.81 -15.97 -4.82
CA MET A 87 6.85 -17.00 -5.21
C MET A 87 6.85 -17.15 -6.74
N ASP A 88 6.98 -18.36 -7.26
CA ASP A 88 6.91 -18.59 -8.71
C ASP A 88 5.47 -18.95 -9.11
N LEU A 89 4.79 -18.02 -9.75
CA LEU A 89 3.42 -18.22 -10.20
C LEU A 89 3.28 -19.12 -11.44
N ASN A 90 4.37 -19.58 -12.04
CA ASN A 90 4.31 -20.57 -13.12
C ASN A 90 4.14 -22.00 -12.57
N GLU A 91 4.46 -22.24 -11.31
CA GLU A 91 4.24 -23.53 -10.64
C GLU A 91 2.73 -23.81 -10.45
N GLU A 92 2.35 -25.08 -10.35
CA GLU A 92 0.96 -25.48 -10.11
C GLU A 92 0.53 -25.28 -8.65
N ASP A 93 1.44 -25.52 -7.71
CA ASP A 93 1.28 -25.29 -6.27
C ASP A 93 2.44 -24.41 -5.78
N PRO A 94 2.37 -23.09 -6.02
CA PRO A 94 3.48 -22.22 -5.77
C PRO A 94 3.74 -22.09 -4.27
N ALA A 95 5.02 -22.28 -3.89
CA ALA A 95 5.50 -22.09 -2.54
C ALA A 95 6.33 -20.81 -2.42
N VAL A 96 6.39 -20.23 -1.22
CA VAL A 96 7.23 -19.07 -0.97
C VAL A 96 8.62 -19.47 -0.51
N LEU A 97 9.61 -18.71 -0.96
CA LEU A 97 11.00 -18.79 -0.55
C LEU A 97 11.42 -17.43 0.04
N GLU A 98 12.02 -17.43 1.23
CA GLU A 98 12.65 -16.23 1.77
C GLU A 98 13.93 -15.90 1.00
N LEU A 99 14.03 -14.70 0.44
CA LEU A 99 15.22 -14.24 -0.25
C LEU A 99 16.31 -13.85 0.75
N ARG A 100 17.46 -14.48 0.61
CA ARG A 100 18.64 -14.08 1.39
C ARG A 100 19.11 -12.70 0.94
N ILE A 101 19.27 -11.78 1.89
CA ILE A 101 19.83 -10.46 1.64
C ILE A 101 21.32 -10.49 1.94
N SER A 102 22.13 -10.00 1.02
CA SER A 102 23.57 -9.81 1.15
C SER A 102 23.96 -8.35 0.98
N GLY A 103 25.12 -7.95 1.50
CA GLY A 103 25.62 -6.58 1.47
C GLY A 103 26.15 -6.16 2.84
N SER A 104 27.40 -5.67 2.89
CA SER A 104 28.16 -5.48 4.14
C SER A 104 27.63 -4.38 5.07
N LYS A 105 26.73 -3.52 4.60
CA LYS A 105 26.21 -2.36 5.38
C LYS A 105 24.73 -2.45 5.69
N PHE A 106 24.05 -3.51 5.27
CA PHE A 106 22.61 -3.65 5.52
C PHE A 106 22.35 -4.29 6.89
N ASN A 107 21.54 -3.62 7.71
CA ASN A 107 21.15 -4.12 9.02
C ASN A 107 19.84 -4.91 8.95
N MET A 108 19.96 -6.23 8.87
CA MET A 108 18.81 -7.14 8.83
C MET A 108 17.93 -7.08 10.08
N SER A 109 18.51 -6.81 11.27
CA SER A 109 17.75 -6.86 12.53
C SER A 109 16.70 -5.76 12.64
N SER A 110 16.87 -4.65 11.91
CA SER A 110 15.90 -3.55 11.86
C SER A 110 15.11 -3.50 10.54
N PHE A 111 15.19 -4.55 9.72
CA PHE A 111 14.47 -4.59 8.45
C PHE A 111 12.96 -4.68 8.69
N ASN A 112 12.24 -3.72 8.17
CA ASN A 112 10.81 -3.56 8.34
C ASN A 112 10.21 -3.06 7.01
N PRO A 113 10.11 -3.97 6.00
CA PRO A 113 9.68 -3.62 4.65
C PRO A 113 8.19 -3.27 4.60
N HIS A 114 7.85 -2.31 3.75
CA HIS A 114 6.52 -1.84 3.45
C HIS A 114 6.29 -1.92 1.93
N GLY A 115 5.93 -0.82 1.24
CA GLY A 115 5.76 -0.78 -0.20
C GLY A 115 7.02 -1.19 -0.96
N ILE A 116 6.86 -1.89 -2.08
CA ILE A 116 7.93 -2.37 -2.93
C ILE A 116 7.65 -2.08 -4.40
N SER A 117 8.70 -1.85 -5.17
CA SER A 117 8.57 -1.76 -6.63
C SER A 117 9.82 -2.25 -7.34
N THR A 118 9.66 -2.76 -8.55
CA THR A 118 10.76 -3.24 -9.37
C THR A 118 11.01 -2.36 -10.58
N PHE A 119 12.25 -2.31 -11.01
CA PHE A 119 12.66 -1.74 -12.30
C PHE A 119 13.62 -2.69 -12.99
N THR A 120 13.34 -3.00 -14.24
CA THR A 120 14.26 -3.80 -15.08
C THR A 120 14.93 -2.87 -16.08
N ASP A 121 16.27 -2.84 -16.07
CA ASP A 121 17.05 -2.02 -17.00
C ASP A 121 17.24 -2.68 -18.37
N GLU A 122 17.94 -1.99 -19.27
CA GLU A 122 18.21 -2.47 -20.63
C GLU A 122 19.07 -3.74 -20.66
N ASP A 123 19.88 -3.98 -19.62
CA ASP A 123 20.70 -5.18 -19.46
C ASP A 123 19.95 -6.34 -18.79
N ASN A 124 18.63 -6.23 -18.62
CA ASN A 124 17.77 -7.15 -17.88
C ASN A 124 18.15 -7.32 -16.40
N THR A 125 18.87 -6.37 -15.82
CA THR A 125 19.08 -6.33 -14.38
C THR A 125 17.79 -5.86 -13.70
N VAL A 126 17.31 -6.65 -12.75
CA VAL A 126 16.13 -6.31 -11.96
C VAL A 126 16.58 -5.63 -10.65
N TYR A 127 16.17 -4.40 -10.48
CA TYR A 127 16.30 -3.65 -9.24
C TYR A 127 15.00 -3.75 -8.44
N LEU A 128 15.12 -3.91 -7.14
CA LEU A 128 14.01 -3.87 -6.19
C LEU A 128 14.24 -2.70 -5.25
N LEU A 129 13.27 -1.80 -5.23
CA LEU A 129 13.20 -0.69 -4.28
C LEU A 129 12.22 -1.09 -3.17
N VAL A 130 12.62 -0.90 -1.93
CA VAL A 130 11.83 -1.29 -0.76
C VAL A 130 11.74 -0.11 0.19
N VAL A 131 10.55 0.33 0.50
CA VAL A 131 10.30 1.21 1.64
C VAL A 131 10.60 0.43 2.91
N ASN A 132 11.45 0.98 3.77
CA ASN A 132 11.89 0.33 5.00
C ASN A 132 11.75 1.28 6.19
N HIS A 133 11.35 0.77 7.35
CA HIS A 133 11.15 1.54 8.56
C HIS A 133 12.08 1.09 9.69
N PRO A 134 13.40 1.30 9.56
CA PRO A 134 14.34 0.99 10.63
C PRO A 134 14.14 1.98 11.78
N ASP A 135 13.93 1.47 13.01
CA ASP A 135 13.81 2.28 14.23
C ASP A 135 12.79 3.44 14.10
N ALA A 136 11.64 3.17 13.49
CA ALA A 136 10.56 4.13 13.21
C ALA A 136 10.96 5.32 12.31
N LYS A 137 12.02 5.20 11.53
CA LYS A 137 12.40 6.12 10.46
C LYS A 137 12.00 5.52 9.12
N SER A 138 11.95 6.35 8.07
CA SER A 138 11.73 5.86 6.72
C SER A 138 13.01 5.93 5.89
N THR A 139 13.26 4.87 5.12
CA THR A 139 14.33 4.79 4.13
C THR A 139 13.81 4.07 2.88
N VAL A 140 14.49 4.25 1.75
CA VAL A 140 14.33 3.36 0.60
C VAL A 140 15.60 2.55 0.46
N GLU A 141 15.44 1.22 0.45
CA GLU A 141 16.53 0.29 0.24
C GLU A 141 16.55 -0.15 -1.21
N LEU A 142 17.68 0.02 -1.88
CA LEU A 142 17.90 -0.41 -3.26
C LEU A 142 18.62 -1.74 -3.28
N PHE A 143 18.00 -2.73 -3.89
CA PHE A 143 18.58 -4.06 -4.09
C PHE A 143 18.72 -4.39 -5.56
N LYS A 144 19.70 -5.24 -5.89
CA LYS A 144 19.75 -5.99 -7.13
C LYS A 144 19.20 -7.39 -6.88
N PHE A 145 18.20 -7.80 -7.64
CA PHE A 145 17.69 -9.16 -7.58
C PHE A 145 18.60 -10.11 -8.37
N GLN A 146 19.18 -11.07 -7.68
CA GLN A 146 20.04 -12.10 -8.22
C GLN A 146 19.19 -13.35 -8.46
N LYS A 147 18.62 -13.47 -9.64
CA LYS A 147 17.61 -14.47 -9.98
C LYS A 147 18.12 -15.89 -9.81
N GLU A 148 19.33 -16.18 -10.29
CA GLU A 148 19.92 -17.53 -10.24
C GLU A 148 20.22 -17.98 -8.81
N GLU A 149 20.72 -17.06 -8.00
CA GLU A 149 21.02 -17.30 -6.57
C GLU A 149 19.79 -17.20 -5.68
N LYS A 150 18.64 -16.77 -6.22
CA LYS A 150 17.43 -16.44 -5.46
C LYS A 150 17.76 -15.61 -4.21
N SER A 151 18.41 -14.48 -4.44
CA SER A 151 18.93 -13.60 -3.38
C SER A 151 18.83 -12.12 -3.78
N LEU A 152 18.96 -11.25 -2.80
CA LEU A 152 19.01 -9.80 -2.96
C LEU A 152 20.39 -9.29 -2.55
N LEU A 153 21.03 -8.53 -3.43
CA LEU A 153 22.25 -7.80 -3.12
C LEU A 153 21.87 -6.35 -2.77
N HIS A 154 22.07 -5.96 -1.52
CA HIS A 154 21.84 -4.57 -1.09
C HIS A 154 22.91 -3.65 -1.71
N LEU A 155 22.45 -2.65 -2.45
CA LEU A 155 23.32 -1.70 -3.14
C LEU A 155 23.43 -0.38 -2.36
N LYS A 156 22.29 0.15 -1.87
CA LYS A 156 22.23 1.50 -1.30
C LYS A 156 21.04 1.67 -0.37
N THR A 157 21.21 2.46 0.68
CA THR A 157 20.14 3.04 1.49
C THR A 157 19.96 4.51 1.12
N ILE A 158 18.77 4.88 0.70
CA ILE A 158 18.39 6.25 0.34
C ILE A 158 17.65 6.88 1.52
N ARG A 159 18.08 8.11 1.89
CA ARG A 159 17.46 8.95 2.94
C ARG A 159 17.35 10.36 2.43
N HIS A 160 16.22 11.01 2.71
CA HIS A 160 16.04 12.42 2.39
C HIS A 160 15.00 13.04 3.34
N GLU A 161 15.11 14.33 3.61
CA GLU A 161 14.17 15.05 4.48
C GLU A 161 12.72 15.06 3.99
N LEU A 162 12.51 14.95 2.67
CA LEU A 162 11.19 14.84 2.05
C LEU A 162 10.65 13.39 2.02
N LEU A 163 11.33 12.43 2.64
CA LEU A 163 10.93 11.02 2.74
C LEU A 163 10.75 10.59 4.21
N PRO A 164 10.01 11.35 5.04
CA PRO A 164 9.97 11.11 6.49
C PRO A 164 9.01 10.00 6.91
N SER A 165 7.94 9.76 6.14
CA SER A 165 6.83 8.88 6.49
C SER A 165 6.34 8.10 5.28
N LEU A 166 7.25 7.36 4.67
CA LEU A 166 6.97 6.60 3.46
C LEU A 166 5.93 5.50 3.70
N ASN A 167 5.08 5.27 2.71
CA ASN A 167 4.13 4.16 2.66
C ASN A 167 4.46 3.27 1.45
N ASP A 168 4.24 3.77 0.23
CA ASP A 168 4.43 3.02 -0.99
C ASP A 168 5.35 3.74 -1.99
N ILE A 169 5.83 3.01 -2.99
CA ILE A 169 6.85 3.45 -3.95
C ILE A 169 6.56 2.85 -5.32
N VAL A 170 6.79 3.63 -6.38
CA VAL A 170 6.84 3.12 -7.75
C VAL A 170 8.15 3.53 -8.42
N ALA A 171 8.91 2.55 -8.88
CA ALA A 171 10.17 2.74 -9.57
C ALA A 171 9.93 3.18 -11.03
N VAL A 172 10.63 4.22 -11.45
CA VAL A 172 10.64 4.72 -12.84
C VAL A 172 12.07 4.76 -13.42
N GLY A 173 13.01 4.21 -12.69
CA GLY A 173 14.40 4.00 -13.03
C GLY A 173 15.13 3.29 -11.89
N PRO A 174 16.40 2.88 -12.04
CA PRO A 174 17.13 2.17 -10.98
C PRO A 174 17.22 2.93 -9.65
N GLU A 175 17.39 4.26 -9.72
CA GLU A 175 17.40 5.18 -8.56
C GLU A 175 16.40 6.32 -8.75
N HIS A 176 15.36 6.13 -9.54
CA HIS A 176 14.32 7.12 -9.83
C HIS A 176 12.97 6.54 -9.43
N PHE A 177 12.23 7.23 -8.60
CA PHE A 177 10.95 6.75 -8.11
C PHE A 177 9.99 7.87 -7.70
N TYR A 178 8.72 7.56 -7.66
CA TYR A 178 7.74 8.30 -6.88
C TYR A 178 7.44 7.53 -5.61
N ALA A 179 7.21 8.25 -4.51
CA ALA A 179 6.85 7.64 -3.23
C ALA A 179 5.82 8.48 -2.49
N THR A 180 4.90 7.81 -1.83
CA THR A 180 3.89 8.44 -0.97
C THR A 180 4.42 8.59 0.45
N ASN A 181 4.22 9.77 1.06
CA ASN A 181 4.30 9.96 2.49
C ASN A 181 2.87 9.98 3.03
N ASP A 182 2.54 9.02 3.87
CA ASP A 182 1.17 8.85 4.40
C ASP A 182 0.81 9.87 5.48
N HIS A 183 1.82 10.46 6.12
CA HIS A 183 1.67 11.49 7.13
C HIS A 183 2.69 12.61 6.94
N TYR A 184 2.34 13.80 7.42
CA TYR A 184 3.27 14.91 7.53
C TYR A 184 4.17 14.77 8.77
N PHE A 185 3.59 14.38 9.91
CA PHE A 185 4.33 14.19 11.15
C PHE A 185 4.96 12.78 11.23
N VAL A 186 6.17 12.72 11.83
CA VAL A 186 6.85 11.46 12.15
C VAL A 186 6.50 10.97 13.55
N ASP A 187 6.28 11.88 14.49
CA ASP A 187 5.89 11.58 15.86
C ASP A 187 4.52 10.90 15.91
N SER A 188 4.42 9.75 16.58
CA SER A 188 3.20 8.92 16.59
C SER A 188 1.98 9.61 17.21
N TYR A 189 2.20 10.49 18.19
CA TYR A 189 1.11 11.24 18.81
C TYR A 189 0.58 12.32 17.86
N LEU A 190 1.48 13.06 17.20
CA LEU A 190 1.10 14.07 16.20
C LEU A 190 0.43 13.44 14.98
N ARG A 191 0.89 12.26 14.52
CA ARG A 191 0.23 11.49 13.46
C ARG A 191 -1.21 11.14 13.81
N SER A 192 -1.46 10.72 15.05
CA SER A 192 -2.81 10.41 15.51
C SER A 192 -3.72 11.64 15.47
N TRP A 193 -3.19 12.83 15.81
CA TRP A 193 -3.94 14.09 15.69
C TRP A 193 -4.15 14.50 14.23
N GLU A 194 -3.16 14.32 13.37
CA GLU A 194 -3.28 14.55 11.92
C GLU A 194 -4.47 13.76 11.35
N VAL A 195 -4.53 12.47 11.64
CA VAL A 195 -5.64 11.60 11.22
C VAL A 195 -6.96 12.01 11.89
N TYR A 196 -6.97 12.23 13.21
CA TYR A 196 -8.19 12.60 13.93
C TYR A 196 -8.80 13.91 13.41
N LEU A 197 -7.97 14.92 13.15
CA LEU A 197 -8.40 16.22 12.67
C LEU A 197 -8.68 16.26 11.15
N GLY A 198 -8.26 15.26 10.37
CA GLY A 198 -8.41 15.23 8.93
C GLY A 198 -7.58 16.30 8.21
N LEU A 199 -6.31 16.42 8.58
CA LEU A 199 -5.48 17.54 8.13
C LEU A 199 -4.99 17.38 6.69
N SER A 200 -5.26 16.37 5.96
CA SER A 200 -4.91 16.19 4.53
C SER A 200 -3.52 16.80 4.14
N TRP A 201 -2.50 16.48 4.94
CA TRP A 201 -1.15 17.04 4.78
C TRP A 201 -0.17 16.04 4.19
N SER A 202 -0.62 14.84 3.87
CA SER A 202 0.22 13.85 3.23
C SER A 202 0.51 14.23 1.77
N TYR A 203 1.60 13.72 1.21
CA TYR A 203 2.12 14.18 -0.08
C TYR A 203 2.95 13.11 -0.80
N VAL A 204 3.18 13.34 -2.08
CA VAL A 204 3.96 12.49 -2.97
C VAL A 204 5.24 13.18 -3.39
N VAL A 205 6.34 12.45 -3.37
CA VAL A 205 7.68 12.93 -3.74
C VAL A 205 8.17 12.19 -4.98
N TYR A 206 8.77 12.93 -5.91
CA TYR A 206 9.69 12.37 -6.89
C TYR A 206 11.11 12.44 -6.34
N TYR A 207 11.83 11.34 -6.46
CA TYR A 207 13.23 11.23 -6.10
C TYR A 207 14.08 10.81 -7.29
N SER A 208 15.21 11.48 -7.45
CA SER A 208 16.37 11.04 -8.22
C SER A 208 17.65 11.43 -7.48
N PRO A 209 18.83 10.90 -7.83
CA PRO A 209 20.08 11.31 -7.20
C PRO A 209 20.40 12.80 -7.34
N ASN A 210 19.82 13.47 -8.33
CA ASN A 210 20.09 14.88 -8.64
C ASN A 210 18.98 15.83 -8.22
N GLU A 211 17.77 15.33 -7.97
CA GLU A 211 16.60 16.16 -7.66
C GLU A 211 15.62 15.41 -6.77
N VAL A 212 15.15 16.07 -5.72
CA VAL A 212 14.05 15.56 -4.90
C VAL A 212 13.02 16.67 -4.72
N LYS A 213 11.76 16.38 -5.04
CA LYS A 213 10.70 17.40 -4.98
C LYS A 213 9.34 16.80 -4.65
N VAL A 214 8.50 17.60 -3.97
CA VAL A 214 7.08 17.29 -3.81
C VAL A 214 6.40 17.51 -5.16
N VAL A 215 5.63 16.52 -5.63
CA VAL A 215 4.96 16.54 -6.94
C VAL A 215 3.44 16.52 -6.85
N ALA A 216 2.88 16.13 -5.70
CA ALA A 216 1.47 16.23 -5.37
C ALA A 216 1.32 16.28 -3.85
N ASP A 217 0.31 16.98 -3.35
CA ASP A 217 0.03 17.15 -1.92
C ASP A 217 -1.48 17.27 -1.65
N GLY A 218 -1.85 17.46 -0.39
CA GLY A 218 -3.23 17.65 0.01
C GLY A 218 -4.02 16.36 0.21
N PHE A 219 -3.36 15.22 0.42
CA PHE A 219 -4.01 13.94 0.61
C PHE A 219 -4.34 13.67 2.09
N ASP A 220 -5.46 13.00 2.30
CA ASP A 220 -5.84 12.39 3.55
C ASP A 220 -5.35 10.94 3.59
N PHE A 221 -4.07 10.76 3.94
CA PHE A 221 -3.36 9.50 3.94
C PHE A 221 -3.07 8.97 2.51
N ALA A 222 -2.12 9.58 1.79
CA ALA A 222 -1.60 9.02 0.54
C ALA A 222 -1.00 7.64 0.82
N ASN A 223 -1.42 6.63 0.06
CA ASN A 223 -1.07 5.23 0.29
C ASN A 223 -0.48 4.63 -1.00
N GLY A 224 -1.11 3.66 -1.64
CA GLY A 224 -0.60 2.99 -2.82
C GLY A 224 -0.30 3.93 -4.00
N ILE A 225 0.76 3.65 -4.72
CA ILE A 225 1.16 4.40 -5.91
C ILE A 225 1.64 3.47 -7.01
N ASN A 226 1.16 3.69 -8.24
CA ASN A 226 1.64 2.94 -9.40
C ASN A 226 1.57 3.78 -10.68
N VAL A 227 2.16 3.28 -11.76
CA VAL A 227 2.17 3.94 -13.08
C VAL A 227 1.41 3.12 -14.12
N SER A 228 0.84 3.80 -15.12
CA SER A 228 0.23 3.13 -16.27
C SER A 228 1.29 2.36 -17.08
N PRO A 229 0.89 1.31 -17.84
CA PRO A 229 1.83 0.51 -18.62
C PRO A 229 2.65 1.31 -19.64
N ASP A 230 2.09 2.42 -20.15
CA ASP A 230 2.77 3.33 -21.07
C ASP A 230 3.59 4.43 -20.36
N GLY A 231 3.59 4.41 -19.03
CA GLY A 231 4.33 5.35 -18.18
C GLY A 231 3.83 6.80 -18.22
N LYS A 232 2.64 7.07 -18.79
CA LYS A 232 2.12 8.44 -18.92
C LYS A 232 1.32 8.91 -17.71
N TYR A 233 0.74 8.00 -16.97
CA TYR A 233 -0.13 8.31 -15.83
C TYR A 233 0.41 7.72 -14.56
N VAL A 234 0.17 8.42 -13.45
CA VAL A 234 0.45 7.96 -12.09
C VAL A 234 -0.88 7.85 -11.35
N TYR A 235 -1.09 6.71 -10.71
CA TYR A 235 -2.25 6.43 -9.88
C TYR A 235 -1.84 6.50 -8.42
N ILE A 236 -2.62 7.20 -7.60
CA ILE A 236 -2.35 7.38 -6.16
C ILE A 236 -3.62 7.09 -5.41
N SER A 237 -3.59 6.14 -4.49
CA SER A 237 -4.69 5.92 -3.56
C SER A 237 -4.62 6.91 -2.39
N GLU A 238 -5.76 7.44 -2.03
CA GLU A 238 -5.98 8.27 -0.86
C GLU A 238 -6.88 7.48 0.11
N LEU A 239 -6.25 6.82 1.07
CA LEU A 239 -6.88 5.78 1.90
C LEU A 239 -8.12 6.29 2.63
N LEU A 240 -7.98 7.39 3.39
CA LEU A 240 -9.03 7.91 4.26
C LEU A 240 -10.06 8.79 3.53
N ALA A 241 -9.78 9.21 2.31
CA ALA A 241 -10.77 9.84 1.43
C ALA A 241 -11.48 8.83 0.51
N HIS A 242 -11.07 7.56 0.53
CA HIS A 242 -11.63 6.47 -0.28
C HIS A 242 -11.57 6.76 -1.78
N LYS A 243 -10.43 7.27 -2.27
CA LYS A 243 -10.26 7.70 -3.66
C LYS A 243 -9.01 7.14 -4.29
N ILE A 244 -9.04 7.03 -5.62
CA ILE A 244 -7.83 6.91 -6.45
C ILE A 244 -7.77 8.14 -7.33
N HIS A 245 -6.62 8.81 -7.30
CA HIS A 245 -6.30 9.96 -8.12
C HIS A 245 -5.52 9.52 -9.34
N VAL A 246 -5.81 10.16 -10.48
CA VAL A 246 -5.12 9.98 -11.74
C VAL A 246 -4.37 11.26 -12.07
N TYR A 247 -3.07 11.16 -12.23
CA TYR A 247 -2.19 12.27 -12.62
C TYR A 247 -1.56 12.00 -13.98
N GLU A 248 -1.41 13.02 -14.79
CA GLU A 248 -0.54 12.98 -15.97
C GLU A 248 0.91 13.23 -15.54
N LYS A 249 1.81 12.37 -16.00
CA LYS A 249 3.24 12.46 -15.73
C LYS A 249 3.94 13.19 -16.89
N HIS A 250 4.71 14.22 -16.56
CA HIS A 250 5.47 15.00 -17.53
C HIS A 250 6.94 14.56 -17.61
N ALA A 251 7.60 14.96 -18.72
CA ALA A 251 9.00 14.62 -18.98
C ALA A 251 9.98 15.16 -17.90
N ASN A 252 9.61 16.24 -17.20
CA ASN A 252 10.35 16.81 -16.08
C ASN A 252 9.96 16.19 -14.73
N TRP A 253 9.27 15.05 -14.73
CA TRP A 253 8.82 14.31 -13.54
C TRP A 253 7.78 15.03 -12.66
N THR A 254 7.22 16.15 -13.11
CA THR A 254 6.07 16.77 -12.44
C THR A 254 4.77 16.03 -12.78
N LEU A 255 3.79 16.19 -11.91
CA LEU A 255 2.46 15.58 -12.06
C LEU A 255 1.40 16.67 -12.19
N THR A 256 0.42 16.45 -13.08
CA THR A 256 -0.78 17.28 -13.19
C THR A 256 -2.01 16.43 -12.90
N SER A 257 -2.81 16.85 -11.93
CA SER A 257 -4.05 16.15 -11.57
C SER A 257 -5.05 16.17 -12.75
N LEU A 258 -5.55 15.01 -13.13
CA LEU A 258 -6.57 14.87 -14.16
C LEU A 258 -7.95 14.62 -13.59
N LYS A 259 -8.07 13.66 -12.67
CA LYS A 259 -9.33 13.26 -12.06
C LYS A 259 -9.11 12.47 -10.78
N SER A 260 -10.18 12.28 -10.02
CA SER A 260 -10.24 11.29 -8.96
C SER A 260 -11.50 10.45 -9.07
N VAL A 261 -11.44 9.21 -8.62
CA VAL A 261 -12.56 8.27 -8.56
C VAL A 261 -12.76 7.90 -7.10
N ALA A 262 -14.00 8.03 -6.62
CA ALA A 262 -14.36 7.68 -5.24
C ALA A 262 -14.94 6.27 -5.17
N PHE A 263 -14.65 5.57 -4.06
CA PHE A 263 -15.10 4.21 -3.80
C PHE A 263 -15.83 4.14 -2.46
N ASN A 264 -16.63 3.10 -2.27
CA ASN A 264 -17.28 2.83 -0.97
C ASN A 264 -16.45 1.81 -0.16
N THR A 265 -15.15 2.04 -0.11
CA THR A 265 -14.16 1.24 0.62
C THR A 265 -12.87 2.04 0.76
N LEU A 266 -12.04 1.73 1.76
CA LEU A 266 -10.71 2.31 1.86
C LEU A 266 -9.81 1.60 0.88
N VAL A 267 -9.22 2.35 -0.05
CA VAL A 267 -8.33 1.83 -1.11
C VAL A 267 -6.87 1.89 -0.65
N ASP A 268 -6.18 0.76 -0.72
CA ASP A 268 -4.80 0.59 -0.26
C ASP A 268 -3.83 0.50 -1.46
N ASN A 269 -3.00 -0.51 -1.58
CA ASN A 269 -2.02 -0.62 -2.65
C ASN A 269 -2.65 -0.93 -4.02
N ILE A 270 -2.05 -0.36 -5.07
CA ILE A 270 -2.53 -0.44 -6.44
C ILE A 270 -1.56 -1.28 -7.28
N SER A 271 -2.02 -2.39 -7.82
CA SER A 271 -1.32 -3.09 -8.89
C SER A 271 -1.94 -2.75 -10.25
N VAL A 272 -1.12 -2.69 -11.28
CA VAL A 272 -1.56 -2.42 -12.66
C VAL A 272 -1.29 -3.65 -13.52
N ASP A 273 -2.33 -4.19 -14.15
CA ASP A 273 -2.16 -5.25 -15.15
C ASP A 273 -1.38 -4.67 -16.34
N PRO A 274 -0.18 -5.18 -16.66
CA PRO A 274 0.64 -4.63 -17.73
C PRO A 274 0.07 -4.85 -19.13
N VAL A 275 -0.90 -5.75 -19.29
CA VAL A 275 -1.53 -6.08 -20.58
C VAL A 275 -2.77 -5.24 -20.81
N THR A 276 -3.66 -5.15 -19.81
CA THR A 276 -4.97 -4.49 -19.94
C THR A 276 -4.97 -3.06 -19.43
N GLY A 277 -4.04 -2.71 -18.54
CA GLY A 277 -4.03 -1.44 -17.81
C GLY A 277 -5.08 -1.37 -16.70
N ASP A 278 -5.76 -2.46 -16.38
CA ASP A 278 -6.71 -2.54 -15.29
C ASP A 278 -5.99 -2.40 -13.95
N LEU A 279 -6.63 -1.69 -13.02
CA LEU A 279 -6.12 -1.58 -11.66
C LEU A 279 -6.71 -2.70 -10.80
N TRP A 280 -5.87 -3.31 -9.99
CA TRP A 280 -6.23 -4.25 -8.95
C TRP A 280 -5.84 -3.66 -7.61
N VAL A 281 -6.78 -3.59 -6.67
CA VAL A 281 -6.61 -2.83 -5.45
C VAL A 281 -7.04 -3.67 -4.24
N GLY A 282 -6.16 -3.77 -3.25
CA GLY A 282 -6.52 -4.23 -1.92
C GLY A 282 -7.33 -3.16 -1.18
N CYS A 283 -8.34 -3.56 -0.44
CA CYS A 283 -9.26 -2.62 0.19
C CYS A 283 -9.66 -3.02 1.61
N HIS A 284 -10.05 -2.01 2.40
CA HIS A 284 -10.48 -2.17 3.79
C HIS A 284 -11.88 -1.59 4.00
N PRO A 285 -12.95 -2.36 3.79
CA PRO A 285 -14.31 -1.85 3.98
C PRO A 285 -14.60 -1.44 5.44
N ASN A 286 -13.87 -2.01 6.38
CA ASN A 286 -13.96 -1.66 7.80
C ASN A 286 -12.57 -1.34 8.40
N GLY A 287 -11.92 -0.30 7.87
CA GLY A 287 -10.56 0.11 8.23
C GLY A 287 -10.36 0.38 9.72
N MET A 288 -11.41 0.75 10.46
CA MET A 288 -11.35 0.84 11.93
C MET A 288 -10.78 -0.42 12.57
N ARG A 289 -11.08 -1.61 12.04
CA ARG A 289 -10.59 -2.89 12.57
C ARG A 289 -9.14 -3.18 12.22
N ILE A 290 -8.59 -2.51 11.22
CA ILE A 290 -7.16 -2.54 10.92
C ILE A 290 -6.38 -1.70 11.95
N PHE A 291 -6.84 -0.45 12.17
CA PHE A 291 -6.16 0.48 13.09
C PHE A 291 -6.36 0.09 14.56
N PHE A 292 -7.55 -0.43 14.90
CA PHE A 292 -7.92 -0.85 16.26
C PHE A 292 -8.29 -2.33 16.25
N TYR A 293 -7.27 -3.18 16.09
CA TYR A 293 -7.46 -4.62 15.95
C TYR A 293 -8.10 -5.25 17.19
N ASP A 294 -9.18 -5.99 16.95
CA ASP A 294 -9.87 -6.80 17.94
C ASP A 294 -10.00 -8.24 17.40
N PRO A 295 -9.49 -9.26 18.10
CA PRO A 295 -9.59 -10.65 17.65
C PRO A 295 -11.02 -11.20 17.60
N GLU A 296 -11.97 -10.58 18.31
CA GLU A 296 -13.40 -10.94 18.23
C GLU A 296 -14.11 -10.27 17.04
N HIS A 297 -13.52 -9.19 16.50
CA HIS A 297 -14.04 -8.42 15.39
C HIS A 297 -12.95 -8.14 14.38
N VAL A 298 -12.47 -9.19 13.72
CA VAL A 298 -11.35 -9.12 12.76
C VAL A 298 -11.66 -8.24 11.54
N PRO A 299 -10.64 -7.64 10.91
CA PRO A 299 -10.83 -6.85 9.70
C PRO A 299 -11.22 -7.72 8.51
N ALA A 300 -12.20 -7.25 7.76
CA ALA A 300 -12.60 -7.84 6.49
C ALA A 300 -11.54 -7.64 5.40
N SER A 301 -11.64 -8.43 4.34
CA SER A 301 -10.83 -8.30 3.13
C SER A 301 -11.72 -8.01 1.93
N GLU A 302 -11.27 -7.14 1.04
CA GLU A 302 -11.93 -6.85 -0.22
C GLU A 302 -10.89 -6.54 -1.30
N VAL A 303 -11.14 -7.01 -2.51
CA VAL A 303 -10.35 -6.70 -3.70
C VAL A 303 -11.28 -6.16 -4.78
N ILE A 304 -10.92 -5.03 -5.35
CA ILE A 304 -11.62 -4.45 -6.51
C ILE A 304 -10.73 -4.45 -7.75
N GLN A 305 -11.37 -4.70 -8.90
CA GLN A 305 -10.80 -4.46 -10.22
C GLN A 305 -11.43 -3.21 -10.80
N ILE A 306 -10.61 -2.32 -11.34
CA ILE A 306 -11.05 -1.08 -11.97
C ILE A 306 -10.59 -1.11 -13.42
N GLN A 307 -11.55 -1.18 -14.34
CA GLN A 307 -11.31 -1.18 -15.78
C GLN A 307 -11.54 0.23 -16.35
N ASN A 308 -10.71 0.62 -17.31
CA ASN A 308 -10.85 1.90 -18.02
C ASN A 308 -10.83 3.13 -17.08
N ILE A 309 -9.91 3.17 -16.13
CA ILE A 309 -9.81 4.26 -15.12
C ILE A 309 -9.75 5.66 -15.74
N LEU A 310 -9.27 5.80 -16.97
CA LEU A 310 -9.14 7.07 -17.68
C LEU A 310 -10.47 7.59 -18.27
N THR A 311 -11.50 6.75 -18.40
CA THR A 311 -12.82 7.16 -18.91
C THR A 311 -13.63 7.89 -17.85
N GLU A 312 -14.69 8.59 -18.23
CA GLU A 312 -15.57 9.30 -17.27
C GLU A 312 -16.20 8.34 -16.27
N GLU A 313 -16.62 7.17 -16.72
CA GLU A 313 -17.26 6.13 -15.92
C GLU A 313 -16.44 4.83 -15.97
N PRO A 314 -15.41 4.68 -15.14
CA PRO A 314 -14.67 3.42 -15.04
C PRO A 314 -15.56 2.31 -14.48
N LYS A 315 -15.36 1.09 -14.99
CA LYS A 315 -16.08 -0.07 -14.47
C LYS A 315 -15.36 -0.61 -13.24
N VAL A 316 -16.05 -0.62 -12.10
CA VAL A 316 -15.55 -1.16 -10.84
C VAL A 316 -16.25 -2.49 -10.54
N THR A 317 -15.46 -3.52 -10.25
CA THR A 317 -15.96 -4.87 -9.91
C THR A 317 -15.33 -5.31 -8.60
N VAL A 318 -16.13 -5.71 -7.63
CA VAL A 318 -15.63 -6.43 -6.45
C VAL A 318 -15.33 -7.86 -6.89
N VAL A 319 -14.07 -8.26 -6.82
CA VAL A 319 -13.58 -9.57 -7.28
C VAL A 319 -13.53 -10.58 -6.14
N TYR A 320 -13.19 -10.11 -4.96
CA TYR A 320 -13.13 -10.90 -3.73
C TYR A 320 -13.59 -10.06 -2.57
N ALA A 321 -14.42 -10.61 -1.68
CA ALA A 321 -14.79 -9.96 -0.44
C ALA A 321 -15.21 -11.00 0.61
N GLU A 322 -14.72 -10.86 1.84
CA GLU A 322 -15.14 -11.69 2.98
C GLU A 322 -14.88 -10.97 4.32
N ASN A 323 -15.46 -11.48 5.39
CA ASN A 323 -15.55 -10.81 6.69
C ASN A 323 -14.33 -11.00 7.61
N GLY A 324 -13.21 -11.52 7.12
CA GLY A 324 -11.99 -11.76 7.89
C GLY A 324 -11.82 -13.19 8.43
N THR A 325 -12.72 -14.10 8.09
CA THR A 325 -12.66 -15.52 8.51
C THR A 325 -11.50 -16.27 7.84
N VAL A 326 -11.25 -15.97 6.58
CA VAL A 326 -10.19 -16.61 5.78
C VAL A 326 -8.98 -15.70 5.70
N LEU A 327 -9.20 -14.43 5.33
CA LEU A 327 -8.15 -13.45 5.07
C LEU A 327 -8.47 -12.14 5.78
N GLN A 328 -7.53 -11.57 6.50
CA GLN A 328 -7.75 -10.37 7.30
C GLN A 328 -7.00 -9.17 6.73
N GLY A 329 -7.74 -8.13 6.32
CA GLY A 329 -7.18 -6.85 5.94
C GLY A 329 -6.33 -6.92 4.68
N SER A 330 -6.95 -7.25 3.53
CA SER A 330 -6.26 -7.23 2.23
C SER A 330 -5.74 -5.84 1.89
N SER A 331 -4.44 -5.72 1.67
CA SER A 331 -3.76 -4.46 1.33
C SER A 331 -3.41 -4.37 -0.15
N VAL A 332 -3.21 -5.50 -0.83
CA VAL A 332 -2.76 -5.55 -2.22
C VAL A 332 -3.38 -6.74 -2.94
N ALA A 333 -3.57 -6.62 -4.25
CA ALA A 333 -3.91 -7.73 -5.11
C ALA A 333 -3.26 -7.55 -6.47
N SER A 334 -2.74 -8.63 -7.06
CA SER A 334 -2.16 -8.58 -8.40
C SER A 334 -2.44 -9.85 -9.18
N VAL A 335 -2.53 -9.72 -10.49
CA VAL A 335 -2.94 -10.79 -11.40
C VAL A 335 -1.81 -11.17 -12.35
N TYR A 336 -1.68 -12.47 -12.61
CA TYR A 336 -0.74 -13.01 -13.59
C TYR A 336 -1.34 -14.24 -14.29
N LYS A 337 -1.63 -14.14 -15.58
CA LYS A 337 -2.12 -15.25 -16.43
C LYS A 337 -3.25 -16.07 -15.80
N GLY A 338 -4.33 -15.39 -15.35
CA GLY A 338 -5.48 -16.04 -14.72
C GLY A 338 -5.23 -16.54 -13.29
N LYS A 339 -4.19 -16.05 -12.64
CA LYS A 339 -3.88 -16.30 -11.23
C LYS A 339 -3.91 -14.98 -10.48
N LEU A 340 -4.59 -14.94 -9.34
CA LEU A 340 -4.70 -13.78 -8.46
C LEU A 340 -3.98 -14.06 -7.16
N LEU A 341 -3.08 -13.16 -6.77
CA LEU A 341 -2.43 -13.17 -5.47
C LEU A 341 -2.93 -11.97 -4.66
N ILE A 342 -3.43 -12.22 -3.45
CA ILE A 342 -3.95 -11.21 -2.54
C ILE A 342 -3.07 -11.17 -1.30
N GLY A 343 -2.52 -10.02 -1.01
CA GLY A 343 -1.72 -9.76 0.20
C GLY A 343 -2.52 -9.05 1.29
N THR A 344 -1.96 -9.00 2.49
CA THR A 344 -2.57 -8.40 3.67
C THR A 344 -1.58 -7.61 4.50
N VAL A 345 -2.06 -6.63 5.22
CA VAL A 345 -1.22 -5.82 6.11
C VAL A 345 -0.43 -6.67 7.11
N SER A 346 -1.07 -7.66 7.75
CA SER A 346 -0.45 -8.37 8.89
C SER A 346 -0.90 -9.82 9.05
N HIS A 347 -1.66 -10.38 8.11
CA HIS A 347 -2.18 -11.75 8.21
C HIS A 347 -1.46 -12.69 7.23
N LYS A 348 -2.19 -13.36 6.39
CA LYS A 348 -1.69 -14.34 5.41
C LYS A 348 -1.77 -13.75 4.00
N ALA A 349 -1.45 -14.55 2.99
CA ALA A 349 -1.79 -14.27 1.61
C ALA A 349 -2.72 -15.34 1.06
N LEU A 350 -3.51 -14.97 0.06
CA LEU A 350 -4.42 -15.87 -0.65
C LEU A 350 -4.02 -15.96 -2.12
N TYR A 351 -3.93 -17.16 -2.64
CA TYR A 351 -3.67 -17.45 -4.05
C TYR A 351 -4.88 -18.13 -4.68
N CYS A 352 -5.38 -17.57 -5.77
CA CYS A 352 -6.56 -18.05 -6.48
C CYS A 352 -6.25 -18.34 -7.96
N LYS A 353 -6.88 -19.36 -8.54
CA LYS A 353 -6.93 -19.57 -10.00
C LYS A 353 -8.26 -19.00 -10.49
N LEU A 354 -8.22 -17.93 -11.32
CA LEU A 354 -9.38 -17.25 -11.90
C LEU A 354 -10.00 -18.07 -13.03
#